data_3058019e55d513369847099ce715a728
#
_entry.id   3058019e55d513369847099ce715a728
#
_cell.length_a   1.000
_cell.length_b   1.000
_cell.length_c   1.000
_cell.angle_alpha   90.00
_cell.angle_beta   90.00
_cell.angle_gamma   90.00
#
_symmetry.space_group_name_H-M   'P 1'
#
loop_
_entity.id
_entity.type
_entity.pdbx_description
1 polymer ?
#
loop_
_entity_poly.entity_id
_entity_poly.type
_entity_poly.pdbx_seq_one_letter_code
_entity_poly.pdbx_strand_id
1 'polypeptide(L)'
;AESDVYKRQIYTGMMTDTGSFTYNSNKPEIYTIVSELIKKGIDKDLIYRKVNQVYSECRLRMMGYVLYEKMRVYPEQQAALITLSKEELDRFQYQTGDTEGFVNLPLSIENVSFSVFIREDSDYIKVSLRSVGDFPCNQFASTYFNGGGHKNASGGEFYGSLSEAVAVFEKGLQVFNPNKSEDLGKHA
;
A
#
# COMPACT_ATOMS: atom_id res chain seq x y z
N ALA A 1 33.31 -12.24 3.78
CA ALA A 1 32.53 -12.23 2.52
C ALA A 1 31.12 -12.82 2.72
N GLU A 2 30.95 -14.13 2.96
CA GLU A 2 29.62 -14.77 3.05
C GLU A 2 28.83 -14.32 4.30
N SER A 3 29.50 -14.25 5.44
CA SER A 3 28.89 -13.78 6.70
C SER A 3 28.41 -12.32 6.65
N ASP A 4 28.98 -11.49 5.79
CA ASP A 4 28.54 -10.08 5.62
C ASP A 4 27.27 -9.97 4.80
N VAL A 5 27.03 -10.89 3.88
CA VAL A 5 25.78 -10.97 3.12
C VAL A 5 24.61 -11.31 4.06
N TYR A 6 24.77 -12.34 4.89
CA TYR A 6 23.73 -12.76 5.84
C TYR A 6 23.39 -11.66 6.85
N LYS A 7 24.38 -10.95 7.40
CA LYS A 7 24.13 -9.83 8.32
C LYS A 7 23.29 -8.73 7.67
N ARG A 8 23.60 -8.37 6.43
CA ARG A 8 22.85 -7.37 5.66
C ARG A 8 21.45 -7.87 5.35
N GLN A 9 21.28 -9.15 4.97
CA GLN A 9 19.96 -9.74 4.71
C GLN A 9 19.08 -9.73 5.94
N ILE A 10 19.62 -10.13 7.11
CA ILE A 10 18.86 -10.10 8.38
C ILE A 10 18.41 -8.69 8.69
N TYR A 11 19.31 -7.70 8.62
CA TYR A 11 18.95 -6.31 8.87
C TYR A 11 17.91 -5.79 7.86
N THR A 12 18.10 -6.09 6.57
CA THR A 12 17.18 -5.67 5.51
C THR A 12 15.79 -6.26 5.74
N GLY A 13 15.69 -7.57 6.05
CA GLY A 13 14.41 -8.22 6.36
C GLY A 13 13.73 -7.56 7.57
N MET A 14 14.45 -7.38 8.67
CA MET A 14 13.90 -6.69 9.86
C MET A 14 13.41 -5.28 9.51
N MET A 15 14.17 -4.51 8.74
CA MET A 15 13.84 -3.16 8.34
C MET A 15 12.60 -3.13 7.43
N THR A 16 12.51 -4.00 6.43
CA THR A 16 11.38 -4.03 5.49
C THR A 16 10.09 -4.51 6.15
N ASP A 17 10.16 -5.58 6.95
CA ASP A 17 8.99 -6.17 7.62
C ASP A 17 8.40 -5.25 8.70
N THR A 18 9.22 -4.37 9.25
CA THR A 18 8.79 -3.41 10.27
C THR A 18 8.56 -2.00 9.73
N GLY A 19 8.57 -1.82 8.42
CA GLY A 19 8.45 -0.50 7.79
C GLY A 19 9.46 0.49 8.35
N SER A 20 10.73 0.14 8.33
CA SER A 20 11.83 0.92 8.92
C SER A 20 11.66 1.14 10.43
N PHE A 21 11.22 0.09 11.13
CA PHE A 21 11.01 0.08 12.59
C PHE A 21 9.86 0.99 13.06
N THR A 22 8.86 1.23 12.22
CA THR A 22 7.65 1.99 12.56
C THR A 22 6.45 1.10 12.94
N TYR A 23 6.47 -0.18 12.54
CA TYR A 23 5.40 -1.15 12.82
C TYR A 23 5.94 -2.36 13.55
N ASN A 24 5.17 -2.91 14.50
CA ASN A 24 5.48 -4.16 15.22
C ASN A 24 6.91 -4.23 15.80
N SER A 25 7.51 -3.09 16.11
CA SER A 25 8.91 -2.98 16.50
C SER A 25 9.11 -2.55 17.97
N ASN A 26 8.07 -2.60 18.81
CA ASN A 26 8.14 -2.21 20.22
C ASN A 26 8.79 -3.25 21.15
N LYS A 27 9.40 -4.31 20.59
CA LYS A 27 10.11 -5.33 21.37
C LYS A 27 11.59 -4.95 21.50
N PRO A 28 12.13 -4.84 22.75
CA PRO A 28 13.53 -4.46 22.97
C PRO A 28 14.55 -5.37 22.29
N GLU A 29 14.20 -6.65 22.10
CA GLU A 29 15.07 -7.65 21.48
C GLU A 29 15.41 -7.28 20.03
N ILE A 30 14.49 -6.62 19.32
CA ILE A 30 14.70 -6.14 17.94
C ILE A 30 15.90 -5.18 17.92
N TYR A 31 15.92 -4.21 18.83
CA TYR A 31 16.98 -3.20 18.90
C TYR A 31 18.30 -3.78 19.42
N THR A 32 18.24 -4.79 20.27
CA THR A 32 19.42 -5.55 20.69
C THR A 32 20.05 -6.26 19.48
N ILE A 33 19.26 -6.94 18.65
CA ILE A 33 19.76 -7.59 17.43
C ILE A 33 20.35 -6.56 16.48
N VAL A 34 19.68 -5.43 16.25
CA VAL A 34 20.20 -4.34 15.40
C VAL A 34 21.52 -3.80 15.93
N SER A 35 21.65 -3.60 17.25
CA SER A 35 22.89 -3.17 17.88
C SER A 35 24.03 -4.15 17.62
N GLU A 36 23.79 -5.46 17.76
CA GLU A 36 24.80 -6.48 17.49
C GLU A 36 25.20 -6.54 16.01
N LEU A 37 24.25 -6.35 15.09
CA LEU A 37 24.54 -6.28 13.66
C LEU A 37 25.42 -5.07 13.32
N ILE A 38 25.16 -3.91 13.93
CA ILE A 38 25.99 -2.70 13.77
C ILE A 38 27.40 -2.93 14.32
N LYS A 39 27.56 -3.53 15.53
CA LYS A 39 28.86 -3.91 16.08
C LYS A 39 29.63 -4.84 15.16
N LYS A 40 28.92 -5.68 14.40
CA LYS A 40 29.51 -6.56 13.39
C LYS A 40 29.82 -5.87 12.06
N GLY A 41 29.70 -4.55 11.97
CA GLY A 41 30.16 -3.73 10.85
C GLY A 41 29.19 -3.58 9.69
N ILE A 42 27.87 -3.78 9.89
CA ILE A 42 26.92 -3.40 8.85
C ILE A 42 26.81 -1.86 8.75
N ASP A 43 26.69 -1.35 7.54
CA ASP A 43 26.32 0.04 7.29
C ASP A 43 24.80 0.10 7.09
N LYS A 44 24.06 0.34 8.18
CA LYS A 44 22.61 0.43 8.16
C LYS A 44 22.10 1.57 7.32
N ASP A 45 22.83 2.68 7.26
CA ASP A 45 22.42 3.88 6.52
C ASP A 45 22.55 3.65 5.01
N LEU A 46 23.61 2.96 4.59
CA LEU A 46 23.77 2.54 3.21
C LEU A 46 22.66 1.56 2.80
N ILE A 47 22.31 0.60 3.67
CA ILE A 47 21.23 -0.35 3.41
C ILE A 47 19.89 0.41 3.27
N TYR A 48 19.59 1.31 4.21
CA TYR A 48 18.38 2.12 4.17
C TYR A 48 18.28 2.93 2.86
N ARG A 49 19.36 3.62 2.48
CA ARG A 49 19.39 4.38 1.22
C ARG A 49 19.16 3.50 0.00
N LYS A 50 19.81 2.35 -0.06
CA LYS A 50 19.64 1.42 -1.20
C LYS A 50 18.25 0.81 -1.31
N VAL A 51 17.52 0.69 -0.22
CA VAL A 51 16.16 0.12 -0.21
C VAL A 51 15.11 1.21 -0.38
N ASN A 52 15.26 2.36 0.30
CA ASN A 52 14.19 3.35 0.41
C ASN A 52 14.44 4.66 -0.38
N GLN A 53 15.64 4.89 -0.91
CA GLN A 53 16.02 6.15 -1.56
C GLN A 53 16.55 5.97 -3.00
N VAL A 54 16.06 4.97 -3.72
CA VAL A 54 16.42 4.69 -5.13
C VAL A 54 15.24 4.96 -6.05
N TYR A 55 14.58 6.09 -5.86
CA TYR A 55 13.45 6.46 -6.72
C TYR A 55 13.94 7.17 -7.98
N SER A 56 13.34 6.82 -9.12
CA SER A 56 13.54 7.56 -10.36
C SER A 56 12.93 8.97 -10.28
N GLU A 57 13.44 9.90 -11.07
CA GLU A 57 12.82 11.22 -11.21
C GLU A 57 11.36 11.09 -11.67
N CYS A 58 11.10 10.19 -12.62
CA CYS A 58 9.76 9.92 -13.14
C CYS A 58 8.79 9.48 -12.04
N ARG A 59 9.23 8.56 -11.15
CA ARG A 59 8.44 8.15 -9.99
C ARG A 59 8.11 9.33 -9.07
N LEU A 60 9.09 10.19 -8.74
CA LEU A 60 8.86 11.33 -7.85
C LEU A 60 7.93 12.37 -8.49
N ARG A 61 8.06 12.62 -9.79
CA ARG A 61 7.14 13.49 -10.53
C ARG A 61 5.73 12.92 -10.58
N MET A 62 5.60 11.62 -10.85
CA MET A 62 4.32 10.90 -10.82
C MET A 62 3.69 10.95 -9.43
N MET A 63 4.47 10.75 -8.37
CA MET A 63 3.99 10.88 -6.98
C MET A 63 3.45 12.29 -6.70
N GLY A 64 4.17 13.34 -7.10
CA GLY A 64 3.67 14.72 -6.98
C GLY A 64 2.36 14.94 -7.73
N TYR A 65 2.26 14.42 -8.95
CA TYR A 65 1.05 14.49 -9.77
C TYR A 65 -0.15 13.78 -9.11
N VAL A 66 0.02 12.56 -8.62
CA VAL A 66 -1.09 11.82 -8.00
C VAL A 66 -1.55 12.48 -6.72
N LEU A 67 -0.66 13.06 -5.92
CA LEU A 67 -1.02 13.73 -4.68
C LEU A 67 -1.76 15.05 -4.93
N TYR A 68 -1.36 15.80 -5.94
CA TYR A 68 -1.94 17.10 -6.22
C TYR A 68 -3.19 17.02 -7.11
N GLU A 69 -3.15 16.24 -8.18
CA GLU A 69 -4.21 16.23 -9.21
C GLU A 69 -5.19 15.07 -9.07
N LYS A 70 -4.74 13.90 -8.57
CA LYS A 70 -5.53 12.67 -8.66
C LYS A 70 -6.10 12.19 -7.35
N MET A 71 -5.55 12.62 -6.23
CA MET A 71 -6.04 12.21 -4.92
C MET A 71 -7.37 12.89 -4.62
N ARG A 72 -8.36 12.08 -4.27
CA ARG A 72 -9.67 12.53 -3.76
C ARG A 72 -9.83 12.04 -2.34
N VAL A 73 -10.26 12.93 -1.45
CA VAL A 73 -10.54 12.61 -0.06
C VAL A 73 -12.05 12.61 0.17
N TYR A 74 -12.54 11.63 0.90
CA TYR A 74 -13.94 11.46 1.31
C TYR A 74 -14.01 11.57 2.85
N PRO A 75 -14.12 12.77 3.40
CA PRO A 75 -13.98 13.00 4.84
C PRO A 75 -15.01 12.25 5.69
N GLU A 76 -16.27 12.21 5.23
CA GLU A 76 -17.35 11.54 5.93
C GLU A 76 -17.13 10.02 6.06
N GLN A 77 -16.48 9.40 5.08
CA GLN A 77 -16.17 7.98 5.06
C GLN A 77 -14.74 7.70 5.54
N GLN A 78 -14.00 8.73 5.95
CA GLN A 78 -12.59 8.62 6.35
C GLN A 78 -11.73 7.88 5.31
N ALA A 79 -11.99 8.12 4.03
CA ALA A 79 -11.39 7.38 2.93
C ALA A 79 -10.70 8.31 1.92
N ALA A 80 -9.79 7.74 1.14
CA ALA A 80 -9.17 8.41 0.02
C ALA A 80 -9.01 7.48 -1.19
N LEU A 81 -9.04 8.08 -2.36
CA LEU A 81 -8.85 7.42 -3.65
C LEU A 81 -7.75 8.11 -4.44
N ILE A 82 -6.88 7.32 -5.04
CA ILE A 82 -5.95 7.74 -6.09
C ILE A 82 -6.25 6.94 -7.35
N THR A 83 -6.23 7.59 -8.51
CA THR A 83 -6.41 6.93 -9.80
C THR A 83 -5.27 7.26 -10.77
N LEU A 84 -4.88 6.30 -11.60
CA LEU A 84 -3.97 6.53 -12.73
C LEU A 84 -4.47 5.76 -13.96
N SER A 85 -4.62 6.48 -15.06
CA SER A 85 -4.86 5.89 -16.37
C SER A 85 -3.56 5.38 -17.00
N LYS A 86 -3.69 4.55 -18.04
CA LYS A 86 -2.55 4.08 -18.83
C LYS A 86 -1.81 5.25 -19.51
N GLU A 87 -2.56 6.22 -20.05
CA GLU A 87 -1.99 7.43 -20.66
C GLU A 87 -1.15 8.23 -19.64
N GLU A 88 -1.63 8.35 -18.40
CA GLU A 88 -0.91 9.02 -17.33
C GLU A 88 0.36 8.25 -16.94
N LEU A 89 0.28 6.91 -16.86
CA LEU A 89 1.44 6.07 -16.61
C LEU A 89 2.50 6.23 -17.70
N ASP A 90 2.08 6.21 -18.97
CA ASP A 90 2.96 6.40 -20.13
C ASP A 90 3.61 7.79 -20.13
N ARG A 91 2.85 8.83 -19.79
CA ARG A 91 3.34 10.21 -19.63
C ARG A 91 4.51 10.30 -18.66
N PHE A 92 4.47 9.54 -17.57
CA PHE A 92 5.52 9.49 -16.56
C PHE A 92 6.56 8.39 -16.79
N GLN A 93 6.55 7.74 -17.98
CA GLN A 93 7.50 6.68 -18.32
C GLN A 93 7.54 5.57 -17.24
N TYR A 94 6.34 5.20 -16.76
CA TYR A 94 6.17 4.24 -15.68
C TYR A 94 7.00 2.97 -15.89
N GLN A 95 7.70 2.56 -14.87
CA GLN A 95 8.36 1.26 -14.77
C GLN A 95 7.70 0.42 -13.67
N THR A 96 7.72 -0.90 -13.84
CA THR A 96 7.19 -1.82 -12.83
C THR A 96 7.80 -1.52 -11.46
N GLY A 97 6.95 -1.25 -10.47
CA GLY A 97 7.36 -0.86 -9.12
C GLY A 97 7.25 0.64 -8.82
N ASP A 98 7.16 1.51 -9.82
CA ASP A 98 7.13 2.97 -9.59
C ASP A 98 5.89 3.46 -8.82
N THR A 99 4.81 2.68 -8.79
CA THR A 99 3.61 3.00 -8.00
C THR A 99 3.55 2.29 -6.66
N GLU A 100 4.58 1.52 -6.30
CA GLU A 100 4.61 0.85 -4.99
C GLU A 100 4.55 1.87 -3.85
N GLY A 101 3.65 1.60 -2.89
CA GLY A 101 3.45 2.46 -1.73
C GLY A 101 2.53 3.67 -1.96
N PHE A 102 2.13 4.01 -3.19
CA PHE A 102 1.24 5.15 -3.43
C PHE A 102 -0.08 5.03 -2.67
N VAL A 103 -0.63 3.84 -2.57
CA VAL A 103 -1.85 3.56 -1.80
C VAL A 103 -1.71 3.90 -0.30
N ASN A 104 -0.49 3.95 0.25
CA ASN A 104 -0.28 4.28 1.66
C ASN A 104 -0.23 5.80 1.92
N LEU A 105 0.06 6.61 0.90
CA LEU A 105 0.27 8.04 1.07
C LEU A 105 -0.92 8.76 1.72
N PRO A 106 -2.18 8.50 1.29
CA PRO A 106 -3.34 9.16 1.88
C PRO A 106 -3.59 8.81 3.35
N LEU A 107 -3.09 7.65 3.84
CA LEU A 107 -3.23 7.26 5.25
C LEU A 107 -2.42 8.14 6.20
N SER A 108 -1.57 9.03 5.67
CA SER A 108 -0.88 10.07 6.45
C SER A 108 -1.76 11.31 6.71
N ILE A 109 -2.92 11.40 6.08
CA ILE A 109 -3.89 12.49 6.31
C ILE A 109 -4.66 12.16 7.59
N GLU A 110 -4.77 13.16 8.48
CA GLU A 110 -5.57 13.03 9.69
C GLU A 110 -7.01 12.62 9.34
N ASN A 111 -7.54 11.65 10.07
CA ASN A 111 -8.89 11.09 9.87
C ASN A 111 -9.10 10.31 8.56
N VAL A 112 -8.06 9.95 7.79
CA VAL A 112 -8.16 8.97 6.71
C VAL A 112 -7.71 7.62 7.22
N SER A 113 -8.64 6.66 7.26
CA SER A 113 -8.38 5.30 7.74
C SER A 113 -8.43 4.24 6.63
N PHE A 114 -8.94 4.61 5.45
CA PHE A 114 -9.04 3.72 4.30
C PHE A 114 -8.55 4.41 3.03
N SER A 115 -7.68 3.76 2.27
CA SER A 115 -7.12 4.29 1.04
C SER A 115 -7.17 3.24 -0.07
N VAL A 116 -7.55 3.69 -1.26
CA VAL A 116 -7.62 2.87 -2.46
C VAL A 116 -6.83 3.52 -3.59
N PHE A 117 -6.07 2.72 -4.28
CA PHE A 117 -5.37 3.10 -5.49
C PHE A 117 -5.84 2.23 -6.65
N ILE A 118 -6.45 2.87 -7.65
CA ILE A 118 -7.00 2.24 -8.84
C ILE A 118 -6.16 2.69 -10.04
N ARG A 119 -5.60 1.75 -10.77
CA ARG A 119 -4.83 2.06 -11.98
C ARG A 119 -5.18 1.13 -13.13
N GLU A 120 -5.09 1.65 -14.34
CA GLU A 120 -5.14 0.81 -15.54
C GLU A 120 -3.87 -0.04 -15.64
N ASP A 121 -4.06 -1.32 -15.96
CA ASP A 121 -3.01 -2.25 -16.38
C ASP A 121 -3.30 -2.67 -17.84
N SER A 122 -2.54 -3.60 -18.41
CA SER A 122 -2.72 -3.99 -19.82
C SER A 122 -4.10 -4.55 -20.13
N ASP A 123 -4.65 -5.41 -19.26
CA ASP A 123 -5.86 -6.18 -19.54
C ASP A 123 -6.97 -6.00 -18.49
N TYR A 124 -6.69 -5.31 -17.41
CA TYR A 124 -7.61 -5.10 -16.30
C TYR A 124 -7.25 -3.82 -15.52
N ILE A 125 -8.15 -3.44 -14.64
CA ILE A 125 -7.90 -2.39 -13.66
C ILE A 125 -7.35 -3.02 -12.40
N LYS A 126 -6.13 -2.66 -12.01
CA LYS A 126 -5.53 -3.10 -10.74
C LYS A 126 -6.00 -2.22 -9.60
N VAL A 127 -6.48 -2.85 -8.55
CA VAL A 127 -6.95 -2.17 -7.33
C VAL A 127 -6.09 -2.56 -6.15
N SER A 128 -5.54 -1.59 -5.46
CA SER A 128 -4.80 -1.79 -4.22
C SER A 128 -5.52 -1.09 -3.08
N LEU A 129 -5.66 -1.76 -1.96
CA LEU A 129 -6.41 -1.25 -0.81
C LEU A 129 -5.54 -1.34 0.45
N ARG A 130 -5.60 -0.30 1.25
CA ARG A 130 -4.94 -0.24 2.56
C ARG A 130 -5.85 0.42 3.58
N SER A 131 -5.76 -0.04 4.81
CA SER A 131 -6.48 0.59 5.92
C SER A 131 -5.62 0.62 7.17
N VAL A 132 -6.03 1.46 8.13
CA VAL A 132 -5.53 1.46 9.49
C VAL A 132 -6.69 1.18 10.45
N GLY A 133 -6.39 0.64 11.63
CA GLY A 133 -7.43 0.28 12.59
C GLY A 133 -8.30 -0.88 12.15
N ASP A 134 -9.61 -0.73 12.28
CA ASP A 134 -10.55 -1.84 12.18
C ASP A 134 -11.24 -1.99 10.81
N PHE A 135 -11.03 -1.08 9.87
CA PHE A 135 -11.64 -1.19 8.55
C PHE A 135 -11.11 -2.43 7.79
N PRO A 136 -11.98 -3.40 7.45
CA PRO A 136 -11.56 -4.65 6.81
C PRO A 136 -11.46 -4.50 5.29
N CYS A 137 -10.35 -3.95 4.80
CA CYS A 137 -10.19 -3.71 3.36
C CYS A 137 -10.18 -5.01 2.52
N ASN A 138 -9.87 -6.16 3.12
CA ASN A 138 -9.99 -7.45 2.45
C ASN A 138 -11.44 -7.82 2.11
N GLN A 139 -12.40 -7.53 3.01
CA GLN A 139 -13.82 -7.76 2.73
C GLN A 139 -14.32 -6.80 1.65
N PHE A 140 -13.87 -5.55 1.68
CA PHE A 140 -14.19 -4.58 0.63
C PHE A 140 -13.65 -5.05 -0.73
N ALA A 141 -12.39 -5.51 -0.77
CA ALA A 141 -11.77 -6.03 -1.99
C ALA A 141 -12.53 -7.25 -2.56
N SER A 142 -12.91 -8.21 -1.71
CA SER A 142 -13.65 -9.40 -2.15
C SER A 142 -15.07 -9.09 -2.60
N THR A 143 -15.71 -8.07 -2.02
CA THR A 143 -17.09 -7.70 -2.35
C THR A 143 -17.17 -6.95 -3.68
N TYR A 144 -16.22 -6.08 -3.99
CA TYR A 144 -16.34 -5.13 -5.10
C TYR A 144 -15.30 -5.30 -6.21
N PHE A 145 -14.18 -5.97 -5.96
CA PHE A 145 -13.02 -5.96 -6.88
C PHE A 145 -12.40 -7.32 -7.16
N ASN A 146 -13.17 -8.42 -7.05
CA ASN A 146 -12.65 -9.78 -7.29
C ASN A 146 -11.30 -10.00 -6.57
N GLY A 147 -11.19 -9.55 -5.35
CA GLY A 147 -9.92 -9.46 -4.64
C GLY A 147 -9.93 -10.11 -3.27
N GLY A 148 -8.87 -9.86 -2.53
CA GLY A 148 -8.68 -10.37 -1.18
C GLY A 148 -7.33 -9.98 -0.61
N GLY A 149 -6.98 -10.57 0.52
CA GLY A 149 -5.72 -10.32 1.21
C GLY A 149 -5.90 -10.23 2.72
N HIS A 150 -5.04 -9.47 3.37
CA HIS A 150 -5.11 -9.26 4.80
C HIS A 150 -6.08 -8.12 5.16
N LYS A 151 -6.57 -8.10 6.41
CA LYS A 151 -7.51 -7.10 6.93
C LYS A 151 -7.15 -5.67 6.50
N ASN A 152 -5.89 -5.29 6.62
CA ASN A 152 -5.41 -3.93 6.37
C ASN A 152 -4.58 -3.76 5.08
N ALA A 153 -4.41 -4.84 4.30
CA ALA A 153 -3.62 -4.81 3.05
C ALA A 153 -4.18 -5.82 2.06
N SER A 154 -4.87 -5.35 1.06
CA SER A 154 -5.58 -6.17 0.07
C SER A 154 -5.38 -5.65 -1.34
N GLY A 155 -5.68 -6.48 -2.30
CA GLY A 155 -5.69 -6.14 -3.71
C GLY A 155 -6.87 -6.79 -4.42
N GLY A 156 -7.15 -6.31 -5.62
CA GLY A 156 -8.19 -6.86 -6.46
C GLY A 156 -8.01 -6.45 -7.92
N GLU A 157 -8.87 -6.98 -8.75
CA GLU A 157 -8.93 -6.73 -10.19
C GLU A 157 -10.36 -6.33 -10.57
N PHE A 158 -10.46 -5.44 -11.54
CA PHE A 158 -11.74 -5.04 -12.09
C PHE A 158 -11.66 -5.08 -13.63
N TYR A 159 -12.63 -5.71 -14.25
CA TYR A 159 -12.72 -5.83 -15.69
C TYR A 159 -13.75 -4.84 -16.22
N GLY A 160 -13.28 -3.77 -16.79
CA GLY A 160 -14.04 -2.63 -17.28
C GLY A 160 -13.17 -1.39 -17.40
N SER A 161 -13.76 -0.23 -17.50
CA SER A 161 -13.05 1.05 -17.57
C SER A 161 -12.64 1.56 -16.18
N LEU A 162 -11.65 2.46 -16.15
CA LEU A 162 -11.22 3.15 -14.94
C LEU A 162 -12.39 3.91 -14.26
N SER A 163 -13.25 4.52 -15.07
CA SER A 163 -14.44 5.25 -14.57
C SER A 163 -15.47 4.33 -13.91
N GLU A 164 -15.68 3.14 -14.47
CA GLU A 164 -16.57 2.14 -13.87
C GLU A 164 -16.01 1.63 -12.54
N ALA A 165 -14.70 1.35 -12.48
CA ALA A 165 -14.05 0.95 -11.24
C ALA A 165 -14.17 2.02 -10.15
N VAL A 166 -14.02 3.30 -10.50
CA VAL A 166 -14.24 4.43 -9.58
C VAL A 166 -15.69 4.47 -9.10
N ALA A 167 -16.68 4.31 -10.01
CA ALA A 167 -18.09 4.31 -9.64
C ALA A 167 -18.44 3.15 -8.70
N VAL A 168 -17.86 1.97 -8.90
CA VAL A 168 -18.00 0.81 -8.01
C VAL A 168 -17.43 1.12 -6.63
N PHE A 169 -16.25 1.74 -6.57
CA PHE A 169 -15.64 2.17 -5.30
C PHE A 169 -16.53 3.16 -4.56
N GLU A 170 -16.96 4.24 -5.24
CA GLU A 170 -17.78 5.31 -4.62
C GLU A 170 -19.12 4.78 -4.12
N LYS A 171 -19.79 3.92 -4.89
CA LYS A 171 -21.02 3.24 -4.45
C LYS A 171 -20.75 2.31 -3.28
N GLY A 172 -19.68 1.51 -3.35
CA GLY A 172 -19.28 0.62 -2.27
C GLY A 172 -19.00 1.39 -0.98
N LEU A 173 -18.32 2.51 -1.08
CA LEU A 173 -17.98 3.35 0.07
C LEU A 173 -19.20 3.86 0.84
N GLN A 174 -20.32 4.09 0.14
CA GLN A 174 -21.57 4.56 0.75
C GLN A 174 -22.36 3.45 1.44
N VAL A 175 -22.27 2.20 0.95
CA VAL A 175 -23.17 1.12 1.39
C VAL A 175 -22.44 -0.01 2.15
N PHE A 176 -21.12 -0.04 2.12
CA PHE A 176 -20.36 -1.08 2.77
C PHE A 176 -20.51 -1.04 4.29
N ASN A 177 -20.99 -2.15 4.84
CA ASN A 177 -21.10 -2.35 6.27
C ASN A 177 -20.36 -3.64 6.64
N PRO A 178 -19.20 -3.56 7.30
CA PRO A 178 -18.40 -4.73 7.65
C PRO A 178 -19.13 -5.72 8.58
N ASN A 179 -20.12 -5.26 9.33
CA ASN A 179 -20.89 -6.09 10.26
C ASN A 179 -21.98 -6.93 9.57
N LYS A 180 -22.31 -6.65 8.32
CA LYS A 180 -23.31 -7.44 7.56
C LYS A 180 -22.79 -8.75 6.99
N SER A 181 -21.47 -8.93 6.87
CA SER A 181 -20.87 -10.14 6.30
C SER A 181 -20.81 -11.32 7.30
N GLU A 182 -21.01 -11.11 8.59
CA GLU A 182 -21.03 -12.19 9.58
C GLU A 182 -22.39 -12.93 9.64
N ASP A 183 -23.48 -12.36 9.13
CA ASP A 183 -24.80 -12.98 9.16
C ASP A 183 -25.05 -13.98 8.02
N LEU A 184 -24.28 -13.96 6.94
CA LEU A 184 -24.43 -14.88 5.82
C LEU A 184 -23.78 -16.25 6.05
N GLY A 185 -22.91 -16.38 7.06
CA GLY A 185 -22.22 -17.63 7.39
C GLY A 185 -22.86 -18.48 8.49
N LYS A 186 -23.94 -18.01 9.12
CA LYS A 186 -24.60 -18.72 10.24
C LYS A 186 -25.88 -19.50 9.87
N HIS A 187 -26.26 -19.52 8.61
CA HIS A 187 -27.42 -20.25 8.12
C HIS A 187 -27.13 -21.14 6.89
N ALA A 188 -25.99 -21.81 6.89
CA ALA A 188 -25.70 -22.87 5.93
C ALA A 188 -25.27 -24.15 6.65
#